data_1fa784bd49d614e99c8d68b74e95d01d
#
_entry.id   1fa784bd49d614e99c8d68b74e95d01d
#
_cell.length_a   1.000
_cell.length_b   1.000
_cell.length_c   1.000
_cell.angle_alpha   90.00
_cell.angle_beta   90.00
_cell.angle_gamma   90.00
#
_symmetry.space_group_name_H-M   'P 1'
#
loop_
_entity.id
_entity.type
_entity.pdbx_description
1 polymer ?
#
loop_
_entity_poly.entity_id
_entity_poly.type
_entity_poly.pdbx_seq_one_letter_code
_entity_poly.pdbx_strand_id
1 'polypeptide(L)'
;MYQILIADDHPLFREAIARVIDDGFPGSTLLEASGLDGAIEIIDQNDDIDLVLLDLNMPGMQGLGGLVQLRNQFPGVPAVIVSAEEDKKVILQTVTYGAVGFITKSTPRKQMISALEQILSGSIYLPSDIIRSGGGSVQARHQEPGLLPELLESLTRKQLQVFERMTRGE
;
A
#
# COMPACT_ATOMS: atom_id res chain seq x y z
N MET A 1 -11.26 -7.51 14.73
CA MET A 1 -9.88 -7.16 14.73
C MET A 1 -9.24 -7.52 13.43
N TYR A 2 -8.17 -6.89 13.12
CA TYR A 2 -7.55 -7.07 11.82
C TYR A 2 -6.44 -8.10 11.84
N GLN A 3 -6.18 -8.73 10.72
CA GLN A 3 -5.00 -9.54 10.54
C GLN A 3 -4.15 -8.80 9.52
N ILE A 4 -2.96 -8.41 9.92
CA ILE A 4 -2.07 -7.61 9.09
C ILE A 4 -0.75 -8.35 8.93
N LEU A 5 -0.24 -8.42 7.71
CA LEU A 5 1.04 -9.04 7.44
C LEU A 5 2.05 -7.96 7.13
N ILE A 6 3.21 -8.00 7.77
CA ILE A 6 4.29 -7.10 7.42
C ILE A 6 5.37 -7.95 6.77
N ALA A 7 5.74 -7.64 5.55
CA ALA A 7 6.80 -8.30 4.83
C ALA A 7 7.96 -7.32 4.67
N ASP A 8 9.01 -7.50 5.44
CA ASP A 8 10.12 -6.57 5.49
C ASP A 8 11.32 -7.33 6.06
N ASP A 9 12.48 -7.15 5.49
CA ASP A 9 13.67 -7.84 5.96
C ASP A 9 14.43 -7.08 7.03
N HIS A 10 13.86 -5.97 7.56
CA HIS A 10 14.50 -5.21 8.64
C HIS A 10 13.79 -5.51 9.95
N PRO A 11 14.40 -6.29 10.83
CA PRO A 11 13.73 -6.69 12.08
C PRO A 11 13.29 -5.51 12.94
N LEU A 12 14.11 -4.46 12.97
CA LEU A 12 13.77 -3.32 13.82
C LEU A 12 12.52 -2.60 13.28
N PHE A 13 12.37 -2.58 11.98
CA PHE A 13 11.17 -1.95 11.42
C PHE A 13 9.96 -2.82 11.69
N ARG A 14 10.10 -4.13 11.61
CA ARG A 14 8.98 -5.02 11.94
C ARG A 14 8.54 -4.81 13.39
N GLU A 15 9.50 -4.59 14.29
CA GLU A 15 9.19 -4.31 15.67
C GLU A 15 8.45 -2.98 15.80
N ALA A 16 8.88 -1.99 15.04
CA ALA A 16 8.24 -0.68 15.09
C ALA A 16 6.79 -0.80 14.60
N ILE A 17 6.57 -1.58 13.56
CA ILE A 17 5.22 -1.78 13.04
C ILE A 17 4.38 -2.55 14.08
N ALA A 18 4.97 -3.50 14.77
CA ALA A 18 4.25 -4.22 15.81
C ALA A 18 3.71 -3.26 16.86
N ARG A 19 4.51 -2.26 17.21
CA ARG A 19 4.06 -1.28 18.20
C ARG A 19 2.98 -0.38 17.65
N VAL A 20 3.10 -0.03 16.37
CA VAL A 20 2.09 0.80 15.71
C VAL A 20 0.75 0.04 15.73
N ILE A 21 0.78 -1.25 15.41
CA ILE A 21 -0.44 -2.04 15.39
C ILE A 21 -1.00 -2.21 16.80
N ASP A 22 -0.15 -2.45 17.77
CA ASP A 22 -0.62 -2.58 19.12
C ASP A 22 -1.25 -1.30 19.64
N ASP A 23 -0.67 -0.17 19.32
CA ASP A 23 -1.18 1.11 19.77
C ASP A 23 -2.43 1.56 19.04
N GLY A 24 -2.45 1.35 17.75
CA GLY A 24 -3.54 1.88 16.93
C GLY A 24 -4.68 0.91 16.71
N PHE A 25 -4.39 -0.37 16.77
CA PHE A 25 -5.38 -1.40 16.45
C PHE A 25 -5.33 -2.54 17.46
N PRO A 26 -5.62 -2.25 18.71
CA PRO A 26 -5.50 -3.25 19.77
C PRO A 26 -6.29 -4.49 19.46
N GLY A 27 -5.74 -5.63 19.75
CA GLY A 27 -6.39 -6.89 19.50
C GLY A 27 -6.16 -7.45 18.11
N SER A 28 -5.50 -6.70 17.25
CA SER A 28 -5.21 -7.18 15.90
C SER A 28 -4.01 -8.11 15.92
N THR A 29 -3.92 -8.98 14.93
CA THR A 29 -2.81 -9.91 14.82
C THR A 29 -1.84 -9.39 13.78
N LEU A 30 -0.56 -9.43 14.09
CA LEU A 30 0.46 -9.08 13.12
C LEU A 30 1.25 -10.32 12.74
N LEU A 31 1.29 -10.64 11.47
CA LEU A 31 2.09 -11.73 10.94
C LEU A 31 3.33 -11.12 10.29
N GLU A 32 4.44 -11.82 10.28
CA GLU A 32 5.68 -11.27 9.77
C GLU A 32 6.35 -12.19 8.78
N ALA A 33 6.93 -11.60 7.75
CA ALA A 33 7.73 -12.31 6.78
C ALA A 33 8.96 -11.47 6.47
N SER A 34 10.06 -12.09 6.15
CA SER A 34 11.28 -11.35 5.84
C SER A 34 11.55 -11.29 4.34
N GLY A 35 10.70 -11.82 3.53
CA GLY A 35 10.85 -11.76 2.08
C GLY A 35 9.53 -12.06 1.39
N LEU A 36 9.53 -11.95 0.09
CA LEU A 36 8.31 -12.12 -0.68
C LEU A 36 7.79 -13.56 -0.63
N ASP A 37 8.67 -14.54 -0.74
CA ASP A 37 8.24 -15.93 -0.73
C ASP A 37 7.53 -16.27 0.57
N GLY A 38 8.08 -15.81 1.69
CA GLY A 38 7.46 -16.04 2.99
C GLY A 38 6.13 -15.34 3.09
N ALA A 39 6.04 -14.15 2.53
CA ALA A 39 4.79 -13.40 2.55
C ALA A 39 3.73 -14.15 1.75
N ILE A 40 4.08 -14.63 0.57
CA ILE A 40 3.14 -15.36 -0.26
C ILE A 40 2.66 -16.62 0.45
N GLU A 41 3.56 -17.30 1.11
CA GLU A 41 3.20 -18.50 1.82
C GLU A 41 2.22 -18.21 2.94
N ILE A 42 2.46 -17.15 3.68
CA ILE A 42 1.58 -16.76 4.78
C ILE A 42 0.20 -16.37 4.25
N ILE A 43 0.16 -15.61 3.16
CA ILE A 43 -1.13 -15.20 2.59
C ILE A 43 -1.88 -16.41 2.08
N ASP A 44 -1.17 -17.35 1.48
CA ASP A 44 -1.79 -18.54 0.94
C ASP A 44 -2.41 -19.42 2.04
N GLN A 45 -1.85 -19.38 3.22
CA GLN A 45 -2.32 -20.18 4.34
C GLN A 45 -3.34 -19.47 5.22
N ASN A 46 -3.59 -18.21 4.99
CA ASN A 46 -4.50 -17.43 5.81
C ASN A 46 -5.50 -16.69 4.95
N ASP A 47 -6.75 -17.05 5.04
CA ASP A 47 -7.77 -16.43 4.22
C ASP A 47 -8.24 -15.10 4.74
N ASP A 48 -7.85 -14.75 5.95
CA ASP A 48 -8.37 -13.58 6.62
C ASP A 48 -7.43 -12.39 6.72
N ILE A 49 -6.43 -12.36 5.86
CA ILE A 49 -5.49 -11.22 5.89
C ILE A 49 -6.20 -9.98 5.40
N ASP A 50 -6.23 -8.95 6.21
CA ASP A 50 -6.90 -7.70 5.89
C ASP A 50 -6.00 -6.73 5.15
N LEU A 51 -4.70 -6.81 5.34
CA LEU A 51 -3.77 -5.88 4.72
C LEU A 51 -2.36 -6.44 4.74
N VAL A 52 -1.62 -6.22 3.66
CA VAL A 52 -0.22 -6.58 3.60
C VAL A 52 0.61 -5.31 3.51
N LEU A 53 1.58 -5.15 4.40
CA LEU A 53 2.53 -4.06 4.35
C LEU A 53 3.79 -4.64 3.70
N LEU A 54 4.16 -4.10 2.56
CA LEU A 54 5.18 -4.70 1.72
C LEU A 54 6.36 -3.77 1.50
N ASP A 55 7.54 -4.21 1.85
CA ASP A 55 8.76 -3.42 1.64
C ASP A 55 9.26 -3.66 0.23
N LEU A 56 9.60 -2.60 -0.48
CA LEU A 56 10.08 -2.72 -1.84
C LEU A 56 11.46 -3.34 -1.94
N ASN A 57 12.25 -3.22 -0.92
CA ASN A 57 13.66 -3.60 -1.00
C ASN A 57 14.00 -4.93 -0.34
N MET A 58 13.04 -5.77 -0.11
CA MET A 58 13.32 -7.05 0.51
C MET A 58 13.58 -8.11 -0.53
N PRO A 59 14.12 -9.26 -0.14
CA PRO A 59 14.39 -10.33 -1.09
C PRO A 59 13.14 -10.79 -1.83
N GLY A 60 13.29 -11.03 -3.09
CA GLY A 60 12.21 -11.53 -3.93
C GLY A 60 11.39 -10.47 -4.63
N MET A 61 11.53 -9.21 -4.22
CA MET A 61 10.69 -8.16 -4.78
C MET A 61 11.07 -7.74 -6.18
N GLN A 62 12.36 -7.67 -6.48
CA GLN A 62 12.82 -7.23 -7.78
C GLN A 62 12.10 -5.96 -8.21
N GLY A 63 12.27 -4.92 -7.45
CA GLY A 63 11.59 -3.65 -7.70
C GLY A 63 10.10 -3.82 -7.47
N LEU A 64 9.31 -3.51 -8.46
CA LEU A 64 7.86 -3.60 -8.33
C LEU A 64 7.31 -4.96 -8.76
N GLY A 65 8.20 -5.86 -9.21
CA GLY A 65 7.75 -7.17 -9.66
C GLY A 65 7.04 -7.95 -8.58
N GLY A 66 7.50 -7.83 -7.34
CA GLY A 66 6.86 -8.51 -6.23
C GLY A 66 5.46 -8.03 -5.96
N LEU A 67 5.24 -6.73 -6.10
CA LEU A 67 3.92 -6.16 -5.91
C LEU A 67 2.97 -6.69 -6.99
N VAL A 68 3.44 -6.72 -8.22
CA VAL A 68 2.64 -7.21 -9.33
C VAL A 68 2.28 -8.68 -9.08
N GLN A 69 3.26 -9.47 -8.64
CA GLN A 69 3.02 -10.88 -8.37
C GLN A 69 1.97 -11.07 -7.28
N LEU A 70 2.07 -10.31 -6.21
CA LEU A 70 1.11 -10.41 -5.12
C LEU A 70 -0.28 -10.02 -5.59
N ARG A 71 -0.37 -8.95 -6.35
CA ARG A 71 -1.68 -8.50 -6.83
C ARG A 71 -2.29 -9.51 -7.78
N ASN A 72 -1.48 -10.19 -8.58
CA ASN A 72 -1.98 -11.18 -9.50
C ASN A 72 -2.40 -12.46 -8.77
N GLN A 73 -1.67 -12.87 -7.78
CA GLN A 73 -1.98 -14.08 -7.05
C GLN A 73 -3.08 -13.91 -6.04
N PHE A 74 -3.13 -12.76 -5.41
CA PHE A 74 -4.11 -12.52 -4.34
C PHE A 74 -4.82 -11.19 -4.57
N PRO A 75 -5.63 -11.10 -5.61
CA PRO A 75 -6.26 -9.82 -5.95
C PRO A 75 -7.21 -9.28 -4.89
N GLY A 76 -7.66 -10.12 -4.00
CA GLY A 76 -8.55 -9.67 -2.94
C GLY A 76 -7.84 -9.16 -1.70
N VAL A 77 -6.52 -9.27 -1.65
CA VAL A 77 -5.77 -8.84 -0.47
C VAL A 77 -5.11 -7.50 -0.76
N PRO A 78 -5.48 -6.44 -0.05
CA PRO A 78 -4.88 -5.13 -0.31
C PRO A 78 -3.44 -5.10 0.13
N ALA A 79 -2.59 -4.46 -0.66
CA ALA A 79 -1.17 -4.31 -0.35
C ALA A 79 -0.80 -2.84 -0.32
N VAL A 80 -0.10 -2.44 0.75
CA VAL A 80 0.41 -1.09 0.83
C VAL A 80 1.92 -1.19 0.89
N ILE A 81 2.61 -0.30 0.20
CA ILE A 81 4.06 -0.31 0.19
C ILE A 81 4.57 0.50 1.37
N VAL A 82 5.55 -0.04 2.09
CA VAL A 82 6.20 0.68 3.16
C VAL A 82 7.67 0.67 2.83
N SER A 83 8.25 1.81 2.58
CA SER A 83 9.62 1.87 2.06
C SER A 83 10.32 3.14 2.48
N ALA A 84 11.64 3.10 2.47
CA ALA A 84 12.43 4.31 2.68
C ALA A 84 12.50 5.15 1.41
N GLU A 85 12.04 4.62 0.28
CA GLU A 85 12.05 5.34 -0.98
C GLU A 85 11.13 6.55 -0.92
N GLU A 86 11.59 7.67 -1.45
CA GLU A 86 10.78 8.88 -1.48
C GLU A 86 10.65 9.47 -2.88
N ASP A 87 11.09 8.77 -3.89
CA ASP A 87 11.01 9.24 -5.26
C ASP A 87 9.55 9.20 -5.71
N LYS A 88 9.04 10.35 -6.11
CA LYS A 88 7.67 10.49 -6.52
C LYS A 88 7.28 9.54 -7.63
N LYS A 89 8.17 9.30 -8.58
CA LYS A 89 7.87 8.41 -9.68
C LYS A 89 7.66 6.99 -9.20
N VAL A 90 8.49 6.55 -8.28
CA VAL A 90 8.37 5.20 -7.74
C VAL A 90 7.08 5.08 -6.97
N ILE A 91 6.77 6.09 -6.15
CA ILE A 91 5.55 6.08 -5.36
C ILE A 91 4.32 5.99 -6.26
N LEU A 92 4.29 6.79 -7.30
CA LEU A 92 3.14 6.78 -8.20
C LEU A 92 3.05 5.46 -8.96
N GLN A 93 4.17 4.85 -9.28
CA GLN A 93 4.16 3.57 -9.95
C GLN A 93 3.58 2.49 -9.07
N THR A 94 3.84 2.52 -7.76
CA THR A 94 3.29 1.50 -6.88
C THR A 94 1.77 1.53 -6.90
N VAL A 95 1.19 2.72 -6.92
CA VAL A 95 -0.26 2.85 -6.96
C VAL A 95 -0.78 2.38 -8.32
N THR A 96 -0.07 2.68 -9.39
CA THR A 96 -0.46 2.25 -10.72
C THR A 96 -0.49 0.73 -10.79
N TYR A 97 0.42 0.06 -10.10
CA TYR A 97 0.46 -1.39 -10.11
C TYR A 97 -0.43 -2.03 -9.05
N GLY A 98 -1.27 -1.25 -8.41
CA GLY A 98 -2.30 -1.80 -7.56
C GLY A 98 -2.12 -1.69 -6.07
N ALA A 99 -1.09 -0.99 -5.61
CA ALA A 99 -0.94 -0.76 -4.18
C ALA A 99 -2.04 0.18 -3.71
N VAL A 100 -2.56 -0.05 -2.52
CA VAL A 100 -3.59 0.82 -1.98
C VAL A 100 -3.00 1.98 -1.20
N GLY A 101 -1.70 2.09 -1.18
CA GLY A 101 -1.07 3.24 -0.54
C GLY A 101 0.42 3.09 -0.48
N PHE A 102 1.08 4.15 -0.06
CA PHE A 102 2.52 4.15 0.10
C PHE A 102 2.81 4.91 1.40
N ILE A 103 3.50 4.25 2.32
CA ILE A 103 3.88 4.87 3.57
C ILE A 103 5.39 4.88 3.64
N THR A 104 6.00 6.03 3.89
CA THR A 104 7.45 6.07 4.01
C THR A 104 7.85 5.59 5.38
N LYS A 105 9.00 4.93 5.47
CA LYS A 105 9.47 4.39 6.75
C LYS A 105 9.78 5.49 7.76
N SER A 106 9.93 6.72 7.31
CA SER A 106 10.17 7.84 8.21
C SER A 106 8.91 8.45 8.77
N THR A 107 7.75 7.93 8.42
CA THR A 107 6.48 8.48 8.90
C THR A 107 6.37 8.30 10.42
N PRO A 108 6.03 9.37 11.14
CA PRO A 108 5.88 9.25 12.60
C PRO A 108 4.75 8.29 12.96
N ARG A 109 4.86 7.69 14.12
CA ARG A 109 3.91 6.68 14.55
C ARG A 109 2.45 7.10 14.45
N LYS A 110 2.13 8.28 14.93
CA LYS A 110 0.75 8.75 14.89
C LYS A 110 0.21 8.88 13.48
N GLN A 111 1.06 9.35 12.58
CA GLN A 111 0.66 9.50 11.21
C GLN A 111 0.54 8.14 10.55
N MET A 112 1.38 7.19 10.96
CA MET A 112 1.33 5.86 10.42
C MET A 112 0.03 5.17 10.83
N ILE A 113 -0.40 5.37 12.08
CA ILE A 113 -1.67 4.84 12.55
C ILE A 113 -2.82 5.44 11.72
N SER A 114 -2.77 6.75 11.52
CA SER A 114 -3.81 7.42 10.75
C SER A 114 -3.84 6.91 9.31
N ALA A 115 -2.67 6.71 8.72
CA ALA A 115 -2.57 6.20 7.36
C ALA A 115 -3.18 4.81 7.27
N LEU A 116 -2.88 3.95 8.22
CA LEU A 116 -3.40 2.60 8.21
C LEU A 116 -4.91 2.60 8.44
N GLU A 117 -5.40 3.51 9.26
CA GLU A 117 -6.83 3.63 9.47
C GLU A 117 -7.54 3.99 8.18
N GLN A 118 -6.97 4.92 7.42
CA GLN A 118 -7.52 5.32 6.16
C GLN A 118 -7.52 4.16 5.17
N ILE A 119 -6.42 3.44 5.11
CA ILE A 119 -6.30 2.32 4.20
C ILE A 119 -7.28 1.20 4.56
N LEU A 120 -7.39 0.90 5.83
CA LEU A 120 -8.29 -0.15 6.27
C LEU A 120 -9.76 0.23 6.07
N SER A 121 -10.03 1.52 5.98
CA SER A 121 -11.40 1.97 5.72
C SER A 121 -11.69 2.05 4.22
N GLY A 122 -10.74 1.70 3.39
CA GLY A 122 -10.94 1.68 1.95
C GLY A 122 -10.38 2.83 1.15
N SER A 123 -9.68 3.74 1.80
CA SER A 123 -9.11 4.89 1.10
C SER A 123 -7.68 4.61 0.68
N ILE A 124 -7.22 5.30 -0.34
CA ILE A 124 -5.83 5.19 -0.74
C ILE A 124 -5.05 6.24 0.03
N TYR A 125 -3.89 5.89 0.52
CA TYR A 125 -3.04 6.83 1.25
C TYR A 125 -1.74 7.09 0.51
N LEU A 126 -1.38 8.34 0.36
CA LEU A 126 -0.10 8.72 -0.24
C LEU A 126 0.55 9.76 0.65
N PRO A 127 1.88 9.86 0.62
CA PRO A 127 2.57 10.89 1.40
C PRO A 127 2.08 12.27 1.01
N SER A 128 2.00 13.17 1.96
CA SER A 128 1.45 14.51 1.70
C SER A 128 2.24 15.28 0.66
N ASP A 129 3.53 15.04 0.54
CA ASP A 129 4.33 15.73 -0.45
C ASP A 129 3.85 15.34 -1.84
N ILE A 130 3.48 14.10 -2.05
CA ILE A 130 3.02 13.62 -3.32
C ILE A 130 1.64 14.19 -3.60
N ILE A 131 0.78 14.19 -2.62
CA ILE A 131 -0.54 14.74 -2.77
C ILE A 131 -0.46 16.20 -3.09
N ARG A 132 0.38 16.92 -2.40
CA ARG A 132 0.50 18.32 -2.62
C ARG A 132 1.02 18.65 -3.99
N SER A 133 2.04 17.94 -4.43
CA SER A 133 2.61 18.23 -5.71
C SER A 133 1.63 17.82 -6.74
N GLY A 134 1.00 16.69 -6.56
CA GLY A 134 0.04 16.23 -7.49
C GLY A 134 -1.14 17.14 -7.46
N GLY A 135 -1.54 17.51 -6.27
CA GLY A 135 -2.67 18.31 -6.12
C GLY A 135 -2.44 19.64 -6.69
N GLY A 136 -1.26 20.09 -6.54
CA GLY A 136 -0.98 21.36 -7.08
C GLY A 136 -1.16 21.31 -8.54
N SER A 137 -0.65 20.31 -9.14
CA SER A 137 -0.75 20.31 -10.53
C SER A 137 -2.11 19.91 -10.84
N VAL A 138 -2.66 19.12 -10.07
CA VAL A 138 -3.85 18.66 -10.34
C VAL A 138 -4.83 19.58 -10.08
N GLN A 139 -4.90 20.08 -9.07
CA GLN A 139 -5.88 20.81 -8.71
C GLN A 139 -5.91 21.87 -9.40
N ALA A 140 -4.97 22.10 -9.81
CA ALA A 140 -5.03 23.10 -10.56
C ALA A 140 -6.09 22.73 -11.45
N ARG A 141 -6.51 22.11 -11.49
CA ARG A 141 -7.32 21.86 -12.03
C ARG A 141 -8.23 21.39 -11.96
N HIS A 142 -8.30 21.00 -11.49
CA HIS A 142 -9.03 20.54 -11.27
C HIS A 142 -9.58 20.40 -11.95
N GLN A 143 -9.33 20.55 -12.56
CA GLN A 143 -9.71 20.42 -13.07
C GLN A 143 -9.38 20.10 -13.84
N GLU A 144 -8.78 19.75 -14.26
CA GLU A 144 -8.55 19.30 -14.77
C GLU A 144 -8.32 18.94 -15.20
N PRO A 145 -8.20 18.74 -15.39
CA PRO A 145 -8.01 18.26 -15.90
C PRO A 145 -7.34 17.72 -16.36
N GLY A 146 -7.26 17.87 -16.54
CA GLY A 146 -6.60 17.51 -17.28
C GLY A 146 -5.95 16.24 -17.28
N LEU A 147 -4.71 16.21 -17.41
CA LEU A 147 -4.10 15.04 -17.42
C LEU A 147 -4.25 14.39 -16.18
N LEU A 148 -4.21 15.11 -15.21
CA LEU A 148 -4.28 14.52 -14.02
C LEU A 148 -5.56 13.93 -13.83
N PRO A 149 -6.54 14.55 -14.22
CA PRO A 149 -7.80 13.96 -14.12
C PRO A 149 -7.71 12.76 -14.96
N GLU A 150 -6.93 12.77 -15.98
CA GLU A 150 -6.80 11.68 -16.74
C GLU A 150 -6.00 10.71 -16.10
N LEU A 151 -5.06 11.06 -15.41
CA LEU A 151 -4.23 10.17 -14.74
C LEU A 151 -5.02 9.69 -13.59
N LEU A 152 -5.64 10.54 -12.87
CA LEU A 152 -6.40 10.16 -11.76
C LEU A 152 -7.61 9.49 -12.15
N GLU A 153 -8.12 9.81 -13.24
CA GLU A 153 -9.26 9.22 -13.66
C GLU A 153 -8.95 7.96 -14.27
N SER A 154 -7.87 7.82 -14.87
CA SER A 154 -7.43 6.63 -15.39
C SER A 154 -7.07 5.79 -14.23
N LEU A 155 -6.55 6.33 -13.19
CA LEU A 155 -6.27 5.62 -12.02
C LEU A 155 -7.53 5.28 -11.37
N THR A 156 -8.37 6.19 -11.21
CA THR A 156 -9.59 5.99 -10.53
C THR A 156 -10.51 5.21 -11.36
N ARG A 157 -10.49 5.34 -12.62
CA ARG A 157 -11.30 4.61 -13.41
C ARG A 157 -10.73 3.28 -13.61
N LYS A 158 -9.49 3.16 -13.63
CA LYS A 158 -8.86 1.98 -13.71
C LYS A 158 -9.01 1.37 -12.42
N GLN A 159 -8.95 2.07 -11.38
CA GLN A 159 -9.14 1.58 -10.13
C GLN A 159 -10.54 1.39 -9.90
N LEU A 160 -11.38 2.09 -10.51
CA LEU A 160 -12.73 1.91 -10.42
C LEU A 160 -13.06 0.80 -11.27
N GLN A 161 -12.37 0.62 -12.31
CA GLN A 161 -12.47 -0.44 -13.08
C GLN A 161 -11.72 -1.47 -12.53
N VAL A 162 -10.70 -1.25 -11.91
CA VAL A 162 -9.96 -2.16 -11.22
C VAL A 162 -10.75 -2.36 -10.03
N PHE A 163 -11.45 -1.49 -9.50
CA PHE A 163 -12.27 -1.64 -8.43
C PHE A 163 -13.48 -2.16 -8.88
N GLU A 164 -13.89 -1.82 -9.98
CA GLU A 164 -14.99 -2.29 -10.53
C GLU A 164 -14.65 -3.48 -11.16
N ARG A 165 -13.53 -3.63 -11.72
CA ARG A 165 -13.10 -4.76 -12.18
C ARG A 165 -12.38 -5.41 -11.22
N MET A 166 -11.96 -4.83 -10.24
CA MET A 166 -11.45 -5.44 -9.19
C MET A 166 -12.55 -5.84 -8.47
N THR A 167 -13.47 -5.16 -8.49
CA THR A 167 -14.61 -5.50 -7.86
C THR A 167 -15.34 -6.12 -8.90
N ARG A 168 -15.07 -5.92 -10.09
CA ARG A 168 -15.62 -6.63 -11.02
C ARG A 168 -14.55 -7.21 -11.64
N GLY A 169 -13.55 -7.14 -11.09
CA GLY A 169 -12.65 -7.78 -11.66
C GLY A 169 -11.73 -7.01 -12.37
N GLU A 170 -11.51 -6.25 -12.65
CA GLU A 170 -10.61 -5.61 -13.30
C GLU A 170 -9.90 -5.15 -12.81
#